data_f2932660aab62cf5b76f39792a6721ab
#
_entry.id   f2932660aab62cf5b76f39792a6721ab
#
_cell.length_a   1.000
_cell.length_b   1.000
_cell.length_c   1.000
_cell.angle_alpha   90.00
_cell.angle_beta   90.00
_cell.angle_gamma   90.00
#
_symmetry.space_group_name_H-M   'P 1'
#
loop_
_entity.id
_entity.type
_entity.pdbx_description
1 polymer ?
#
loop_
_entity_poly.entity_id
_entity_poly.type
_entity_poly.pdbx_seq_one_letter_code
_entity_poly.pdbx_strand_id
1 'polypeptide(L)'
;SWKRALAARILNEHSSWSDRSRVLVRAVGDEVRGILSDSYRRLDSQRILSAFLGKALEQGAVAYDALWTDTKIYVETILPQPICIPTEFNGEVQIYMGARFSTSDFGDGAVDIRVFLLNGVCLNGMVRENVMKQIHLGGKLPDNIQLSQRTYELDTQTTVSAVNDLTAQLFGRDNIRRKALEIKAAAAKEVNFTQELERLMQKGRLLKTENEGVR
;
A
#
# COMPACT_ATOMS: atom_id res chain seq x y z
N SER A 1 -19.60 -28.73 9.61
CA SER A 1 -19.13 -27.67 8.70
C SER A 1 -20.04 -27.63 7.48
N TRP A 2 -20.57 -26.49 7.16
CA TRP A 2 -21.36 -26.27 5.96
C TRP A 2 -20.51 -26.55 4.74
N LYS A 3 -21.02 -27.38 3.82
CA LYS A 3 -20.36 -27.56 2.53
C LYS A 3 -20.40 -26.22 1.80
N ARG A 4 -19.25 -25.65 1.48
CA ARG A 4 -19.11 -24.31 0.83
C ARG A 4 -20.03 -24.15 -0.39
N ALA A 5 -20.18 -25.18 -1.20
CA ALA A 5 -21.08 -25.18 -2.36
C ALA A 5 -22.55 -25.04 -1.98
N LEU A 6 -22.99 -25.63 -0.87
CA LEU A 6 -24.35 -25.51 -0.36
C LEU A 6 -24.61 -24.11 0.19
N ALA A 7 -23.68 -23.57 0.98
CA ALA A 7 -23.77 -22.21 1.51
C ALA A 7 -23.84 -21.18 0.37
N ALA A 8 -22.99 -21.31 -0.64
CA ALA A 8 -23.00 -20.43 -1.81
C ALA A 8 -24.34 -20.51 -2.58
N ARG A 9 -24.90 -21.72 -2.75
CA ARG A 9 -26.19 -21.89 -3.40
C ARG A 9 -27.32 -21.23 -2.60
N ILE A 10 -27.40 -21.46 -1.30
CA ILE A 10 -28.45 -20.89 -0.44
C ILE A 10 -28.36 -19.35 -0.45
N LEU A 11 -27.14 -18.78 -0.33
CA LEU A 11 -26.94 -17.33 -0.39
C LEU A 11 -27.36 -16.75 -1.74
N ASN A 12 -27.03 -17.40 -2.85
CA ASN A 12 -27.43 -16.96 -4.18
C ASN A 12 -28.95 -17.08 -4.42
N GLU A 13 -29.60 -18.12 -3.90
CA GLU A 13 -31.05 -18.33 -4.01
C GLU A 13 -31.85 -17.30 -3.17
N HIS A 14 -31.28 -16.83 -2.04
CA HIS A 14 -31.95 -15.92 -1.11
C HIS A 14 -31.47 -14.46 -1.21
N SER A 15 -30.55 -14.15 -2.11
CA SER A 15 -30.10 -12.77 -2.36
C SER A 15 -31.07 -11.93 -3.21
N SER A 16 -32.35 -12.30 -3.27
CA SER A 16 -33.42 -11.62 -4.03
C SER A 16 -33.75 -10.19 -3.54
N TRP A 17 -33.19 -9.78 -2.40
CA TRP A 17 -33.26 -8.41 -1.88
C TRP A 17 -32.30 -7.42 -2.54
N SER A 18 -31.39 -7.91 -3.38
CA SER A 18 -30.45 -7.10 -4.14
C SER A 18 -30.86 -7.18 -5.61
N ASP A 19 -30.79 -6.05 -6.34
CA ASP A 19 -30.98 -5.99 -7.80
C ASP A 19 -29.96 -6.86 -8.57
N ARG A 20 -29.03 -7.51 -7.85
CA ARG A 20 -28.01 -8.38 -8.38
C ARG A 20 -28.40 -9.84 -8.19
N SER A 21 -28.34 -10.60 -9.28
CA SER A 21 -28.69 -12.03 -9.29
C SER A 21 -27.67 -12.92 -8.56
N ARG A 22 -26.47 -12.42 -8.26
CA ARG A 22 -25.39 -13.18 -7.64
C ARG A 22 -24.50 -12.30 -6.78
N VAL A 23 -23.90 -12.88 -5.74
CA VAL A 23 -22.88 -12.25 -4.90
C VAL A 23 -21.70 -13.20 -4.71
N LEU A 24 -20.50 -12.63 -4.61
CA LEU A 24 -19.29 -13.36 -4.23
C LEU A 24 -19.11 -13.24 -2.72
N VAL A 25 -19.18 -14.37 -2.03
CA VAL A 25 -18.90 -14.44 -0.59
C VAL A 25 -17.47 -14.90 -0.37
N ARG A 26 -16.72 -14.11 0.37
CA ARG A 26 -15.36 -14.47 0.80
C ARG A 26 -15.39 -14.87 2.26
N ALA A 27 -14.85 -16.06 2.54
CA ALA A 27 -14.81 -16.60 3.89
C ALA A 27 -13.41 -17.15 4.22
N VAL A 28 -13.06 -17.06 5.50
CA VAL A 28 -11.87 -17.71 6.07
C VAL A 28 -12.38 -18.72 7.09
N GLY A 29 -12.12 -20.00 6.86
CA GLY A 29 -12.76 -21.05 7.62
C GLY A 29 -14.29 -21.00 7.44
N ASP A 30 -15.01 -20.84 8.53
CA ASP A 30 -16.47 -20.74 8.58
C ASP A 30 -16.98 -19.29 8.77
N GLU A 31 -16.06 -18.30 8.81
CA GLU A 31 -16.40 -16.89 8.99
C GLU A 31 -16.45 -16.13 7.66
N VAL A 32 -17.54 -15.45 7.40
CA VAL A 32 -17.69 -14.55 6.25
C VAL A 32 -16.92 -13.26 6.53
N ARG A 33 -15.97 -12.93 5.68
CA ARG A 33 -15.13 -11.73 5.78
C ARG A 33 -15.48 -10.66 4.76
N GLY A 34 -16.19 -11.01 3.71
CA GLY A 34 -16.63 -10.05 2.71
C GLY A 34 -17.75 -10.56 1.82
N ILE A 35 -18.65 -9.65 1.43
CA ILE A 35 -19.68 -9.87 0.43
C ILE A 35 -19.46 -8.87 -0.69
N LEU A 36 -19.21 -9.35 -1.88
CA LEU A 36 -18.78 -8.58 -3.02
C LEU A 36 -19.71 -8.83 -4.19
N SER A 37 -19.66 -7.99 -5.21
CA SER A 37 -20.39 -8.27 -6.46
C SER A 37 -19.82 -9.51 -7.14
N ASP A 38 -20.62 -10.19 -7.93
CA ASP A 38 -20.21 -11.33 -8.75
C ASP A 38 -19.19 -10.96 -9.83
N SER A 39 -19.18 -9.68 -10.23
CA SER A 39 -18.18 -9.08 -11.10
C SER A 39 -16.87 -8.71 -10.40
N TYR A 40 -16.83 -8.81 -9.05
CA TYR A 40 -15.61 -8.55 -8.31
C TYR A 40 -14.53 -9.57 -8.65
N ARG A 41 -13.41 -9.03 -9.03
CA ARG A 41 -12.29 -9.86 -9.38
C ARG A 41 -11.41 -10.19 -8.18
N ARG A 42 -11.12 -11.47 -8.06
CA ARG A 42 -10.13 -11.98 -7.11
C ARG A 42 -8.71 -11.70 -7.61
N LEU A 43 -8.00 -10.84 -6.94
CA LEU A 43 -6.56 -10.69 -7.03
C LEU A 43 -5.96 -11.41 -5.82
N ASP A 44 -5.21 -12.50 -6.06
CA ASP A 44 -4.60 -13.24 -4.96
C ASP A 44 -3.47 -12.40 -4.36
N SER A 45 -3.70 -11.87 -3.16
CA SER A 45 -2.73 -11.07 -2.40
C SER A 45 -1.40 -11.80 -2.24
N GLN A 46 -1.42 -13.12 -2.07
CA GLN A 46 -0.22 -13.93 -1.91
C GLN A 46 0.75 -13.78 -3.10
N ARG A 47 0.24 -13.83 -4.34
CA ARG A 47 1.10 -13.71 -5.53
C ARG A 47 1.72 -12.33 -5.65
N ILE A 48 0.92 -11.30 -5.39
CA ILE A 48 1.35 -9.91 -5.52
C ILE A 48 2.32 -9.54 -4.39
N LEU A 49 2.02 -9.95 -3.16
CA LEU A 49 2.91 -9.77 -2.01
C LEU A 49 4.25 -10.49 -2.23
N SER A 50 4.21 -11.73 -2.75
CA SER A 50 5.45 -12.48 -3.04
C SER A 50 6.28 -11.80 -4.11
N ALA A 51 5.66 -11.20 -5.13
CA ALA A 51 6.35 -10.43 -6.15
C ALA A 51 7.01 -9.18 -5.56
N PHE A 52 6.28 -8.41 -4.75
CA PHE A 52 6.80 -7.24 -4.05
C PHE A 52 7.99 -7.60 -3.15
N LEU A 53 7.81 -8.57 -2.24
CA LEU A 53 8.86 -8.97 -1.30
C LEU A 53 10.08 -9.56 -2.01
N GLY A 54 9.86 -10.48 -2.96
CA GLY A 54 10.95 -11.07 -3.73
C GLY A 54 11.79 -10.03 -4.43
N LYS A 55 11.14 -9.07 -5.10
CA LYS A 55 11.85 -8.01 -5.80
C LYS A 55 12.53 -7.00 -4.87
N ALA A 56 11.89 -6.64 -3.74
CA ALA A 56 12.50 -5.78 -2.73
C ALA A 56 13.78 -6.41 -2.14
N LEU A 57 13.72 -7.70 -1.79
CA LEU A 57 14.87 -8.44 -1.27
C LEU A 57 16.01 -8.55 -2.30
N GLU A 58 15.69 -8.81 -3.59
CA GLU A 58 16.69 -8.80 -4.68
C GLU A 58 17.40 -7.45 -4.81
N GLN A 59 16.72 -6.35 -4.50
CA GLN A 59 17.29 -5.00 -4.51
C GLN A 59 18.01 -4.63 -3.20
N GLY A 60 18.13 -5.57 -2.26
CA GLY A 60 18.83 -5.38 -0.99
C GLY A 60 17.99 -4.75 0.12
N ALA A 61 16.68 -4.57 -0.10
CA ALA A 61 15.79 -4.18 1.00
C ALA A 61 15.59 -5.34 1.97
N VAL A 62 15.24 -5.02 3.20
CA VAL A 62 14.90 -6.00 4.25
C VAL A 62 13.47 -5.77 4.72
N ALA A 63 12.81 -6.79 5.22
CA ALA A 63 11.52 -6.65 5.88
C ALA A 63 11.70 -5.83 7.15
N TYR A 64 10.82 -4.83 7.33
CA TYR A 64 10.88 -3.89 8.45
C TYR A 64 9.70 -4.06 9.41
N ASP A 65 8.49 -4.04 8.87
CA ASP A 65 7.28 -4.19 9.67
C ASP A 65 6.18 -4.88 8.86
N ALA A 66 5.24 -5.49 9.55
CA ALA A 66 4.07 -6.10 8.94
C ALA A 66 2.87 -6.02 9.90
N LEU A 67 1.74 -5.60 9.35
CA LEU A 67 0.47 -5.59 10.03
C LEU A 67 -0.53 -6.42 9.25
N TRP A 68 -1.17 -7.34 9.93
CA TRP A 68 -2.24 -8.17 9.39
C TRP A 68 -3.53 -7.87 10.14
N THR A 69 -4.53 -7.46 9.42
CA THR A 69 -5.90 -7.33 9.93
C THR A 69 -6.79 -8.43 9.35
N ASP A 70 -8.04 -8.48 9.77
CA ASP A 70 -9.01 -9.45 9.24
C ASP A 70 -9.22 -9.38 7.73
N THR A 71 -8.99 -8.21 7.14
CA THR A 71 -9.29 -7.93 5.74
C THR A 71 -8.11 -7.39 4.94
N LYS A 72 -7.06 -6.88 5.59
CA LYS A 72 -5.92 -6.20 4.94
C LYS A 72 -4.58 -6.75 5.38
N ILE A 73 -3.64 -6.68 4.47
CA ILE A 73 -2.23 -6.96 4.70
C ILE A 73 -1.45 -5.69 4.41
N TYR A 74 -0.58 -5.32 5.35
CA TYR A 74 0.40 -4.25 5.21
C TYR A 74 1.78 -4.83 5.43
N VAL A 75 2.71 -4.55 4.55
CA VAL A 75 4.10 -4.97 4.69
C VAL A 75 5.00 -3.82 4.34
N GLU A 76 5.98 -3.56 5.18
CA GLU A 76 7.01 -2.54 4.99
C GLU A 76 8.36 -3.19 4.78
N THR A 77 9.08 -2.69 3.80
CA THR A 77 10.47 -3.04 3.53
C THR A 77 11.32 -1.78 3.55
N ILE A 78 12.57 -1.90 3.98
CA ILE A 78 13.48 -0.77 4.14
C ILE A 78 14.86 -1.13 3.57
N LEU A 79 15.52 -0.15 2.96
CA LEU A 79 16.94 -0.27 2.64
C LEU A 79 17.75 -0.07 3.92
N PRO A 80 18.64 -1.01 4.28
CA PRO A 80 19.42 -0.93 5.51
C PRO A 80 20.50 0.16 5.49
N GLN A 81 20.83 0.69 4.31
CA GLN A 81 21.79 1.77 4.14
C GLN A 81 21.07 3.11 4.19
N PRO A 82 21.35 3.99 5.18
CA PRO A 82 20.71 5.29 5.29
C PRO A 82 21.29 6.30 4.28
N ILE A 83 20.47 7.28 3.97
CA ILE A 83 20.90 8.54 3.37
C ILE A 83 21.34 9.45 4.50
N CYS A 84 22.62 9.77 4.54
CA CYS A 84 23.21 10.59 5.59
C CYS A 84 23.16 12.07 5.21
N ILE A 85 22.68 12.90 6.12
CA ILE A 85 22.58 14.36 5.97
C ILE A 85 23.36 15.01 7.10
N PRO A 86 24.47 15.71 6.80
CA PRO A 86 25.19 16.47 7.80
C PRO A 86 24.32 17.61 8.33
N THR A 87 24.35 17.84 9.64
CA THR A 87 23.64 18.94 10.32
C THR A 87 24.59 19.69 11.20
N GLU A 88 24.33 20.99 11.38
CA GLU A 88 25.20 21.86 12.21
C GLU A 88 25.15 21.54 13.70
N PHE A 89 24.01 21.00 14.19
CA PHE A 89 23.75 20.85 15.63
C PHE A 89 23.85 19.39 16.13
N ASN A 90 23.53 18.39 15.29
CA ASN A 90 23.37 16.99 15.73
C ASN A 90 24.29 16.02 14.96
N GLY A 91 25.36 16.51 14.33
CA GLY A 91 26.25 15.69 13.52
C GLY A 91 25.55 15.23 12.24
N GLU A 92 25.11 13.98 12.16
CA GLU A 92 24.54 13.40 10.94
C GLU A 92 23.14 12.83 11.21
N VAL A 93 22.14 13.26 10.40
CA VAL A 93 20.81 12.67 10.42
C VAL A 93 20.75 11.55 9.39
N GLN A 94 20.33 10.37 9.84
CA GLN A 94 20.17 9.19 9.01
C GLN A 94 18.72 9.04 8.56
N ILE A 95 18.51 8.98 7.25
CA ILE A 95 17.17 8.78 6.66
C ILE A 95 17.18 7.47 5.87
N TYR A 96 16.34 6.55 6.29
CA TYR A 96 16.13 5.29 5.61
C TYR A 96 14.98 5.39 4.61
N MET A 97 15.16 4.84 3.43
CA MET A 97 14.14 4.77 2.40
C MET A 97 13.47 3.39 2.43
N GLY A 98 12.16 3.37 2.43
CA GLY A 98 11.38 2.16 2.43
C GLY A 98 10.18 2.21 1.50
N ALA A 99 9.54 1.06 1.34
CA ALA A 99 8.27 0.91 0.64
C ALA A 99 7.28 0.16 1.50
N ARG A 100 6.05 0.71 1.56
CA ARG A 100 4.89 0.06 2.14
C ARG A 100 4.04 -0.52 1.03
N PHE A 101 3.78 -1.80 1.12
CA PHE A 101 2.81 -2.51 0.31
C PHE A 101 1.55 -2.75 1.13
N SER A 102 0.38 -2.56 0.53
CA SER A 102 -0.88 -2.98 1.12
C SER A 102 -1.84 -3.54 0.09
N THR A 103 -2.65 -4.50 0.51
CA THR A 103 -3.70 -5.12 -0.31
C THR A 103 -4.80 -5.70 0.55
N SER A 104 -5.95 -5.99 -0.07
CA SER A 104 -7.06 -6.70 0.55
C SER A 104 -7.63 -7.73 -0.41
N ASP A 105 -7.92 -8.92 0.11
CA ASP A 105 -8.63 -9.97 -0.61
C ASP A 105 -10.16 -9.85 -0.48
N PHE A 106 -10.65 -8.90 0.30
CA PHE A 106 -12.05 -8.81 0.73
C PHE A 106 -12.78 -7.58 0.18
N GLY A 107 -12.16 -6.82 -0.71
CA GLY A 107 -12.78 -5.71 -1.42
C GLY A 107 -12.72 -4.36 -0.70
N ASP A 108 -12.12 -4.29 0.49
CA ASP A 108 -11.97 -3.06 1.27
C ASP A 108 -10.63 -2.34 1.04
N GLY A 109 -9.87 -2.77 0.04
CA GLY A 109 -8.59 -2.16 -0.32
C GLY A 109 -8.16 -2.46 -1.75
N ALA A 110 -7.35 -1.57 -2.31
CA ALA A 110 -6.65 -1.74 -3.57
C ALA A 110 -5.23 -2.29 -3.30
N VAL A 111 -4.58 -2.80 -4.34
CA VAL A 111 -3.11 -2.96 -4.31
C VAL A 111 -2.50 -1.57 -4.31
N ASP A 112 -1.77 -1.26 -3.26
CA ASP A 112 -1.18 0.07 -3.04
C ASP A 112 0.29 -0.08 -2.66
N ILE A 113 1.17 0.65 -3.34
CA ILE A 113 2.61 0.72 -3.03
C ILE A 113 2.96 2.19 -2.79
N ARG A 114 3.52 2.48 -1.63
CA ARG A 114 3.94 3.82 -1.22
C ARG A 114 5.38 3.84 -0.78
N VAL A 115 6.09 4.87 -1.20
CA VAL A 115 7.43 5.18 -0.65
C VAL A 115 7.25 5.88 0.69
N PHE A 116 8.04 5.50 1.66
CA PHE A 116 8.19 6.23 2.91
C PHE A 116 9.66 6.49 3.23
N LEU A 117 9.89 7.48 4.06
CA LEU A 117 11.18 7.82 4.62
C LEU A 117 11.09 7.69 6.13
N LEU A 118 12.03 6.99 6.72
CA LEU A 118 12.15 6.78 8.15
C LEU A 118 13.32 7.59 8.68
N ASN A 119 13.07 8.46 9.63
CA ASN A 119 14.14 9.16 10.35
C ASN A 119 14.70 8.22 11.43
N GLY A 120 16.01 7.94 11.37
CA GLY A 120 16.67 7.03 12.31
C GLY A 120 16.65 7.48 13.77
N VAL A 121 16.41 8.77 14.05
CA VAL A 121 16.32 9.31 15.41
C VAL A 121 14.92 9.17 16.00
N CYS A 122 13.87 9.45 15.21
CA CYS A 122 12.50 9.49 15.70
C CYS A 122 11.66 8.28 15.33
N LEU A 123 12.14 7.40 14.48
CA LEU A 123 11.44 6.22 13.91
C LEU A 123 10.05 6.52 13.31
N ASN A 124 9.70 7.79 13.15
CA ASN A 124 8.45 8.21 12.53
C ASN A 124 8.60 8.15 11.00
N GLY A 125 7.88 7.23 10.39
CA GLY A 125 7.80 7.11 8.94
C GLY A 125 6.96 8.23 8.32
N MET A 126 7.53 8.99 7.40
CA MET A 126 6.78 9.91 6.55
C MET A 126 6.44 9.25 5.23
N VAL A 127 5.16 9.03 4.96
CA VAL A 127 4.69 8.59 3.64
C VAL A 127 4.77 9.76 2.67
N ARG A 128 5.62 9.63 1.64
CA ARG A 128 5.86 10.73 0.70
C ARG A 128 5.13 10.61 -0.62
N GLU A 129 5.01 9.41 -1.16
CA GLU A 129 4.56 9.26 -2.54
C GLU A 129 3.79 7.95 -2.73
N ASN A 130 2.68 8.05 -3.42
CA ASN A 130 1.94 6.87 -3.87
C ASN A 130 2.50 6.45 -5.23
N VAL A 131 3.19 5.32 -5.29
CA VAL A 131 3.83 4.83 -6.51
C VAL A 131 2.85 4.04 -7.36
N MET A 132 1.97 3.29 -6.70
CA MET A 132 0.95 2.49 -7.37
C MET A 132 -0.32 2.44 -6.54
N LYS A 133 -1.44 2.68 -7.20
CA LYS A 133 -2.76 2.36 -6.67
C LYS A 133 -3.57 1.71 -7.76
N GLN A 134 -3.73 0.41 -7.71
CA GLN A 134 -4.53 -0.34 -8.66
C GLN A 134 -5.82 -0.82 -8.02
N ILE A 135 -6.94 -0.36 -8.60
CA ILE A 135 -8.27 -0.84 -8.25
C ILE A 135 -8.53 -2.12 -9.05
N HIS A 136 -9.12 -3.10 -8.39
CA HIS A 136 -9.47 -4.37 -9.03
C HIS A 136 -10.38 -4.17 -10.25
N LEU A 137 -10.08 -4.85 -11.35
CA LEU A 137 -10.97 -4.89 -12.53
C LEU A 137 -12.32 -5.54 -12.15
N GLY A 138 -13.39 -5.08 -12.75
CA GLY A 138 -14.72 -5.69 -12.63
C GLY A 138 -15.74 -4.89 -11.82
N GLY A 139 -15.33 -3.91 -11.02
CA GLY A 139 -16.28 -3.11 -10.22
C GLY A 139 -17.22 -2.20 -11.02
N LYS A 140 -17.11 -2.17 -12.36
CA LYS A 140 -17.93 -1.34 -13.26
C LYS A 140 -18.52 -2.11 -14.45
N LEU A 141 -18.38 -3.44 -14.48
CA LEU A 141 -18.97 -4.22 -15.55
C LEU A 141 -20.49 -4.36 -15.34
N PRO A 142 -21.31 -4.24 -16.39
CA PRO A 142 -22.73 -4.61 -16.31
C PRO A 142 -22.92 -6.07 -15.88
N ASP A 143 -23.99 -6.34 -15.16
CA ASP A 143 -24.26 -7.66 -14.55
C ASP A 143 -24.38 -8.82 -15.57
N ASN A 144 -24.57 -8.50 -16.85
CA ASN A 144 -24.65 -9.45 -17.95
C ASN A 144 -23.30 -9.70 -18.66
N ILE A 145 -22.22 -9.02 -18.25
CA ILE A 145 -20.91 -9.19 -18.87
C ILE A 145 -19.97 -9.88 -17.88
N GLN A 146 -19.47 -11.05 -18.28
CA GLN A 146 -18.47 -11.80 -17.53
C GLN A 146 -17.20 -11.95 -18.36
N LEU A 147 -16.07 -11.65 -17.78
CA LEU A 147 -14.78 -11.90 -18.40
C LEU A 147 -14.39 -13.37 -18.27
N SER A 148 -13.63 -13.87 -19.23
CA SER A 148 -13.13 -15.24 -19.17
C SER A 148 -12.11 -15.41 -18.04
N GLN A 149 -11.97 -16.64 -17.53
CA GLN A 149 -10.93 -16.99 -16.53
C GLN A 149 -9.53 -16.61 -17.03
N ARG A 150 -9.26 -16.78 -18.31
CA ARG A 150 -8.00 -16.40 -18.95
C ARG A 150 -7.74 -14.90 -18.84
N THR A 151 -8.75 -14.05 -19.03
CA THR A 151 -8.62 -12.58 -18.87
C THR A 151 -8.21 -12.25 -17.46
N TYR A 152 -8.81 -12.88 -16.48
CA TYR A 152 -8.46 -12.70 -15.08
C TYR A 152 -7.04 -13.15 -14.73
N GLU A 153 -6.58 -14.24 -15.28
CA GLU A 153 -5.20 -14.70 -15.10
C GLU A 153 -4.17 -13.75 -15.71
N LEU A 154 -4.43 -13.29 -16.94
CA LEU A 154 -3.57 -12.34 -17.63
C LEU A 154 -3.43 -11.01 -16.87
N ASP A 155 -4.53 -10.48 -16.33
CA ASP A 155 -4.46 -9.27 -15.54
C ASP A 155 -3.71 -9.49 -14.21
N THR A 156 -3.87 -10.66 -13.56
CA THR A 156 -3.06 -10.98 -12.38
C THR A 156 -1.57 -11.01 -12.74
N GLN A 157 -1.21 -11.63 -13.87
CA GLN A 157 0.17 -11.65 -14.36
C GLN A 157 0.67 -10.24 -14.67
N THR A 158 -0.16 -9.40 -15.31
CA THR A 158 0.16 -8.00 -15.59
C THR A 158 0.38 -7.22 -14.29
N THR A 159 -0.48 -7.41 -13.30
CA THR A 159 -0.33 -6.77 -11.99
C THR A 159 0.96 -7.20 -11.29
N VAL A 160 1.27 -8.49 -11.28
CA VAL A 160 2.52 -9.04 -10.74
C VAL A 160 3.74 -8.45 -11.44
N SER A 161 3.71 -8.38 -12.78
CA SER A 161 4.78 -7.77 -13.58
C SER A 161 4.96 -6.29 -13.23
N ALA A 162 3.87 -5.53 -13.17
CA ALA A 162 3.90 -4.11 -12.80
C ALA A 162 4.46 -3.89 -11.39
N VAL A 163 4.10 -4.73 -10.42
CA VAL A 163 4.65 -4.68 -9.07
C VAL A 163 6.15 -4.96 -9.05
N ASN A 164 6.60 -5.96 -9.81
CA ASN A 164 8.03 -6.25 -9.94
C ASN A 164 8.80 -5.06 -10.53
N ASP A 165 8.31 -4.50 -11.65
CA ASP A 165 8.97 -3.39 -12.34
C ASP A 165 9.02 -2.14 -11.47
N LEU A 166 7.92 -1.79 -10.84
CA LEU A 166 7.83 -0.63 -9.94
C LEU A 166 8.73 -0.80 -8.71
N THR A 167 8.75 -1.99 -8.11
CA THR A 167 9.60 -2.28 -6.94
C THR A 167 11.08 -2.22 -7.33
N ALA A 168 11.45 -2.78 -8.49
CA ALA A 168 12.82 -2.70 -9.00
C ALA A 168 13.27 -1.24 -9.24
N GLN A 169 12.39 -0.42 -9.86
CA GLN A 169 12.68 0.99 -10.09
C GLN A 169 12.76 1.79 -8.78
N LEU A 170 11.86 1.49 -7.84
CA LEU A 170 11.78 2.17 -6.55
C LEU A 170 13.09 2.00 -5.75
N PHE A 171 13.60 0.78 -5.67
CA PHE A 171 14.86 0.46 -4.97
C PHE A 171 16.09 0.51 -5.89
N GLY A 172 15.92 0.89 -7.16
CA GLY A 172 17.03 1.05 -8.10
C GLY A 172 17.99 2.17 -7.70
N ARG A 173 19.29 1.98 -7.97
CA ARG A 173 20.36 2.93 -7.59
C ARG A 173 20.10 4.36 -8.03
N ASP A 174 19.57 4.55 -9.24
CA ASP A 174 19.30 5.90 -9.79
C ASP A 174 18.19 6.60 -9.03
N ASN A 175 17.12 5.88 -8.65
CA ASN A 175 16.06 6.45 -7.85
C ASN A 175 16.53 6.80 -6.44
N ILE A 176 17.30 5.92 -5.79
CA ILE A 176 17.89 6.17 -4.47
C ILE A 176 18.78 7.41 -4.53
N ARG A 177 19.65 7.52 -5.55
CA ARG A 177 20.51 8.68 -5.74
C ARG A 177 19.71 9.97 -5.95
N ARG A 178 18.68 9.93 -6.79
CA ARG A 178 17.79 11.07 -7.01
C ARG A 178 17.10 11.50 -5.73
N LYS A 179 16.53 10.56 -4.96
CA LYS A 179 15.89 10.85 -3.67
C LYS A 179 16.88 11.39 -2.63
N ALA A 180 18.09 10.88 -2.60
CA ALA A 180 19.15 11.41 -1.74
C ALA A 180 19.47 12.87 -2.06
N LEU A 181 19.56 13.23 -3.34
CA LEU A 181 19.79 14.61 -3.78
C LEU A 181 18.61 15.51 -3.43
N GLU A 182 17.35 15.05 -3.65
CA GLU A 182 16.15 15.80 -3.28
C GLU A 182 16.10 16.09 -1.76
N ILE A 183 16.43 15.09 -0.94
CA ILE A 183 16.43 15.24 0.53
C ILE A 183 17.54 16.20 0.97
N LYS A 184 18.77 16.06 0.44
CA LYS A 184 19.88 16.97 0.73
C LYS A 184 19.57 18.40 0.32
N ALA A 185 18.99 18.60 -0.85
CA ALA A 185 18.57 19.92 -1.32
C ALA A 185 17.44 20.52 -0.45
N ALA A 186 16.53 19.68 0.05
CA ALA A 186 15.48 20.13 0.97
C ALA A 186 16.06 20.52 2.35
N ALA A 187 17.03 19.75 2.86
CA ALA A 187 17.70 20.01 4.13
C ALA A 187 18.56 21.29 4.10
N ALA A 188 19.11 21.65 2.93
CA ALA A 188 19.89 22.87 2.75
C ALA A 188 19.04 24.15 2.59
N LYS A 189 17.72 24.05 2.53
CA LYS A 189 16.85 25.23 2.45
C LYS A 189 16.67 25.87 3.82
N GLU A 190 17.02 27.14 3.89
CA GLU A 190 16.61 27.96 5.05
C GLU A 190 15.08 28.07 5.08
N VAL A 191 14.51 27.74 6.20
CA VAL A 191 13.06 27.79 6.42
C VAL A 191 12.77 28.76 7.55
N ASN A 192 11.92 29.77 7.29
CA ASN A 192 11.36 30.57 8.36
C ASN A 192 10.39 29.72 9.15
N PHE A 193 10.85 29.24 10.31
CA PHE A 193 10.13 28.30 11.15
C PHE A 193 8.74 28.81 11.55
N THR A 194 8.62 30.07 11.92
CA THR A 194 7.35 30.66 12.33
C THR A 194 6.34 30.70 11.19
N GLN A 195 6.78 31.13 10.03
CA GLN A 195 5.92 31.21 8.84
C GLN A 195 5.47 29.82 8.36
N GLU A 196 6.33 28.82 8.42
CA GLU A 196 5.99 27.48 8.02
C GLU A 196 5.05 26.80 9.03
N LEU A 197 5.20 27.04 10.32
CA LEU A 197 4.28 26.62 11.37
C LEU A 197 2.86 27.18 11.13
N GLU A 198 2.74 28.49 10.88
CA GLU A 198 1.47 29.11 10.55
C GLU A 198 0.83 28.50 9.31
N ARG A 199 1.62 28.22 8.27
CA ARG A 199 1.15 27.55 7.04
C ARG A 199 0.64 26.13 7.30
N LEU A 200 1.31 25.36 8.15
CA LEU A 200 0.90 24.01 8.53
C LEU A 200 -0.41 24.01 9.34
N MET A 201 -0.55 25.00 10.25
CA MET A 201 -1.79 25.20 11.01
C MET A 201 -2.97 25.58 10.10
N GLN A 202 -2.77 26.53 9.16
CA GLN A 202 -3.80 26.93 8.20
C GLN A 202 -4.25 25.78 7.31
N LYS A 203 -3.35 24.85 6.98
CA LYS A 203 -3.66 23.66 6.18
C LYS A 203 -4.24 22.50 7.02
N GLY A 204 -4.49 22.71 8.32
CA GLY A 204 -4.98 21.66 9.21
C GLY A 204 -4.04 20.47 9.40
N ARG A 205 -2.75 20.65 9.09
CA ARG A 205 -1.72 19.61 9.20
C ARG A 205 -1.00 19.63 10.56
N LEU A 206 -1.25 20.64 11.36
CA LEU A 206 -0.74 20.78 12.72
C LEU A 206 -1.88 21.30 13.62
N LEU A 207 -2.11 20.65 14.74
CA LEU A 207 -3.08 21.11 15.74
C LEU A 207 -2.46 22.21 16.62
N LYS A 208 -3.31 23.08 17.19
CA LYS A 208 -2.85 24.15 18.11
C LYS A 208 -2.08 23.59 19.31
N THR A 209 -2.52 22.45 19.83
CA THR A 209 -1.86 21.75 20.96
C THR A 209 -0.49 21.19 20.61
N GLU A 210 -0.28 20.79 19.35
CA GLU A 210 1.02 20.31 18.87
C GLU A 210 2.01 21.45 18.67
N ASN A 211 1.51 22.66 18.35
CA ASN A 211 2.33 23.87 18.22
C ASN A 211 2.93 24.34 19.57
N GLU A 212 2.21 24.10 20.66
CA GLU A 212 2.70 24.46 22.01
C GLU A 212 3.83 23.53 22.48
N GLY A 213 3.89 22.31 21.97
CA GLY A 213 4.96 21.35 22.27
C GLY A 213 6.25 21.53 21.44
N VAL A 214 6.22 22.38 20.39
CA VAL A 214 7.34 22.61 19.46
C VAL A 214 8.10 23.90 19.76
N ARG A 215 7.61 24.70 20.72
CA ARG A 215 8.30 25.88 21.28
C ARG A 215 9.16 25.46 22.46
#